data_c803779e585529e0d4c9ebd33d839d34
#
_entry.id   c803779e585529e0d4c9ebd33d839d34
#
_cell.length_a   1.000
_cell.length_b   1.000
_cell.length_c   1.000
_cell.angle_alpha   90.00
_cell.angle_beta   90.00
_cell.angle_gamma   90.00
#
_symmetry.space_group_name_H-M   'P 1'
#
loop_
_entity.id
_entity.type
_entity.pdbx_description
1 polymer ?
#
loop_
_entity_poly.entity_id
_entity_poly.type
_entity_poly.pdbx_seq_one_letter_code
_entity_poly.pdbx_strand_id
1 'polypeptide(L)'
;RGAEKGLLGKLASAVGLASDDASGALQVRLSNGQTVEADLVISATGVRPAIGFLKDSGITCLQGVLTDQHLQTNVPGIYAAGDCAEAFDMVSGKTIVSAIQPNAAEQARVAALNMIGQNADLKGVTQINVLDTLGLISTSFGNWEGVAGGQSAVLTDKAAGRHLSLQFKGDVLIGCNSVGWTEHVGVMRGLVEGAFKLGAWKDTLKNDPTKLSEAYLACAQQQGTWSGPGDARR
;
A
#
# COMPACT_ATOMS: atom_id res chain seq x y z
N ARG A 1 30.80 10.94 -32.55
CA ARG A 1 29.49 11.31 -31.94
C ARG A 1 29.03 10.11 -31.16
N GLY A 2 29.46 9.99 -29.90
CA GLY A 2 29.07 8.94 -28.99
C GLY A 2 27.65 9.21 -28.49
N ALA A 3 26.71 8.35 -28.87
CA ALA A 3 25.40 8.36 -28.25
C ALA A 3 25.56 7.88 -26.81
N GLU A 4 25.21 8.71 -25.87
CA GLU A 4 25.06 8.33 -24.47
C GLU A 4 24.10 7.12 -24.38
N LYS A 5 24.62 5.98 -23.95
CA LYS A 5 23.80 4.87 -23.52
C LYS A 5 23.16 5.28 -22.20
N GLY A 6 22.05 6.00 -22.28
CA GLY A 6 21.30 6.44 -21.14
C GLY A 6 20.75 5.27 -20.31
N LEU A 7 20.11 5.59 -19.22
CA LEU A 7 19.49 4.65 -18.26
C LEU A 7 18.63 3.56 -18.94
N LEU A 8 17.96 3.89 -20.04
CA LEU A 8 17.20 2.96 -20.90
C LEU A 8 18.07 1.85 -21.51
N GLY A 9 19.31 2.16 -21.95
CA GLY A 9 20.20 1.14 -22.48
C GLY A 9 20.73 0.16 -21.43
N LYS A 10 20.85 0.60 -20.17
CA LYS A 10 21.21 -0.28 -19.04
C LYS A 10 20.06 -1.16 -18.59
N LEU A 11 18.82 -0.66 -18.63
CA LEU A 11 17.61 -1.43 -18.36
C LEU A 11 17.37 -2.47 -19.45
N ALA A 12 17.54 -2.11 -20.72
CA ALA A 12 17.39 -3.06 -21.84
C ALA A 12 18.36 -4.24 -21.73
N SER A 13 19.62 -4.01 -21.31
CA SER A 13 20.60 -5.08 -21.10
C SER A 13 20.28 -5.96 -19.88
N ALA A 14 19.64 -5.41 -18.84
CA ALA A 14 19.27 -6.16 -17.63
C ALA A 14 18.02 -7.06 -17.84
N VAL A 15 17.16 -6.71 -18.81
CA VAL A 15 15.94 -7.47 -19.12
C VAL A 15 16.15 -8.41 -20.33
N GLY A 16 17.36 -8.46 -20.93
CA GLY A 16 17.66 -9.32 -22.07
C GLY A 16 16.97 -8.87 -23.38
N LEU A 17 16.75 -7.58 -23.55
CA LEU A 17 16.25 -6.99 -24.77
C LEU A 17 17.40 -6.86 -25.79
N ALA A 18 17.47 -7.75 -26.75
CA ALA A 18 18.38 -7.64 -27.88
C ALA A 18 17.55 -7.29 -29.14
N SER A 19 17.93 -6.23 -29.83
CA SER A 19 17.44 -5.92 -31.18
C SER A 19 18.55 -6.19 -32.16
N ASP A 20 18.56 -7.35 -32.80
CA ASP A 20 19.54 -7.72 -33.80
C ASP A 20 18.96 -7.82 -35.23
N ASP A 21 17.69 -7.47 -35.45
CA ASP A 21 17.09 -7.57 -36.76
C ASP A 21 16.60 -6.22 -37.32
N ALA A 22 16.75 -6.07 -38.64
CA ALA A 22 16.34 -4.92 -39.44
C ALA A 22 14.80 -4.68 -39.46
N SER A 23 14.01 -5.55 -38.81
CA SER A 23 12.55 -5.43 -38.70
C SER A 23 12.09 -4.47 -37.58
N GLY A 24 12.98 -4.04 -36.70
CA GLY A 24 12.66 -3.15 -35.58
C GLY A 24 11.81 -3.78 -34.47
N ALA A 25 11.41 -5.05 -34.55
CA ALA A 25 10.66 -5.75 -33.52
C ALA A 25 11.56 -6.07 -32.31
N LEU A 26 11.02 -5.83 -31.11
CA LEU A 26 11.70 -6.12 -29.85
C LEU A 26 11.44 -7.59 -29.47
N GLN A 27 12.49 -8.32 -29.10
CA GLN A 27 12.36 -9.67 -28.57
C GLN A 27 12.47 -9.64 -27.04
N VAL A 28 11.43 -10.08 -26.35
CA VAL A 28 11.35 -10.17 -24.89
C VAL A 28 11.51 -11.63 -24.46
N ARG A 29 12.61 -11.98 -23.84
CA ARG A 29 12.83 -13.32 -23.28
C ARG A 29 12.24 -13.39 -21.86
N LEU A 30 11.33 -14.33 -21.66
CA LEU A 30 10.70 -14.58 -20.38
C LEU A 30 11.53 -15.55 -19.52
N SER A 31 11.32 -15.55 -18.20
CA SER A 31 12.01 -16.43 -17.25
C SER A 31 11.74 -17.93 -17.47
N ASN A 32 10.61 -18.27 -18.11
CA ASN A 32 10.26 -19.63 -18.49
C ASN A 32 10.94 -20.11 -19.81
N GLY A 33 11.81 -19.26 -20.40
CA GLY A 33 12.54 -19.54 -21.64
C GLY A 33 11.80 -19.18 -22.93
N GLN A 34 10.54 -18.76 -22.86
CA GLN A 34 9.79 -18.29 -24.05
C GLN A 34 10.32 -16.93 -24.50
N THR A 35 10.21 -16.67 -25.80
CA THR A 35 10.50 -15.37 -26.40
C THR A 35 9.22 -14.82 -27.01
N VAL A 36 8.90 -13.57 -26.73
CA VAL A 36 7.75 -12.83 -27.27
C VAL A 36 8.27 -11.68 -28.12
N GLU A 37 7.74 -11.53 -29.32
CA GLU A 37 8.01 -10.36 -30.15
C GLU A 37 6.99 -9.25 -29.80
N ALA A 38 7.46 -8.01 -29.74
CA ALA A 38 6.66 -6.86 -29.39
C ALA A 38 7.15 -5.61 -30.13
N ASP A 39 6.22 -4.77 -30.58
CA ASP A 39 6.53 -3.46 -31.14
C ASP A 39 6.89 -2.43 -30.05
N LEU A 40 6.35 -2.63 -28.84
CA LEU A 40 6.55 -1.78 -27.67
C LEU A 40 6.63 -2.62 -26.41
N VAL A 41 7.61 -2.32 -25.56
CA VAL A 41 7.72 -2.89 -24.22
C VAL A 41 7.56 -1.80 -23.19
N ILE A 42 6.58 -1.94 -22.29
CA ILE A 42 6.31 -1.01 -21.21
C ILE A 42 6.81 -1.61 -19.91
N SER A 43 7.78 -0.95 -19.24
CA SER A 43 8.25 -1.32 -17.91
C SER A 43 7.47 -0.53 -16.86
N ALA A 44 6.62 -1.22 -16.09
CA ALA A 44 5.83 -0.68 -14.99
C ALA A 44 6.14 -1.42 -13.69
N THR A 45 7.45 -1.57 -13.37
CA THR A 45 7.97 -2.42 -12.29
C THR A 45 8.09 -1.71 -10.93
N GLY A 46 7.37 -0.61 -10.76
CA GLY A 46 7.40 0.20 -9.54
C GLY A 46 8.55 1.21 -9.48
N VAL A 47 8.70 1.83 -8.32
CA VAL A 47 9.69 2.88 -8.06
C VAL A 47 10.56 2.52 -6.87
N ARG A 48 11.72 3.17 -6.79
CA ARG A 48 12.60 3.13 -5.62
C ARG A 48 12.94 4.56 -5.21
N PRO A 49 13.05 4.83 -3.90
CA PRO A 49 13.51 6.12 -3.41
C PRO A 49 14.87 6.52 -3.99
N ALA A 50 14.97 7.76 -4.48
CA ALA A 50 16.21 8.30 -5.01
C ALA A 50 17.09 8.89 -3.88
N ILE A 51 17.48 8.06 -2.91
CA ILE A 51 18.19 8.44 -1.67
C ILE A 51 19.72 8.42 -1.78
N GLY A 52 20.26 8.22 -2.98
CA GLY A 52 21.71 8.13 -3.20
C GLY A 52 22.51 9.38 -2.79
N PHE A 53 21.87 10.55 -2.74
CA PHE A 53 22.48 11.80 -2.26
C PHE A 53 22.80 11.81 -0.76
N LEU A 54 22.19 10.90 0.00
CA LEU A 54 22.41 10.76 1.45
C LEU A 54 23.59 9.83 1.78
N LYS A 55 24.27 9.30 0.75
CA LYS A 55 25.46 8.48 0.95
C LYS A 55 26.49 9.27 1.78
N ASP A 56 27.05 8.62 2.78
CA ASP A 56 28.07 9.17 3.69
C ASP A 56 27.59 10.36 4.56
N SER A 57 26.28 10.63 4.62
CA SER A 57 25.69 11.68 5.46
C SER A 57 25.51 11.29 6.94
N GLY A 58 25.68 10.02 7.28
CA GLY A 58 25.39 9.47 8.61
C GLY A 58 23.89 9.15 8.82
N ILE A 59 23.01 9.45 7.85
CA ILE A 59 21.61 9.08 7.92
C ILE A 59 21.44 7.61 7.55
N THR A 60 20.72 6.85 8.39
CA THR A 60 20.44 5.44 8.13
C THR A 60 19.41 5.29 7.01
N CYS A 61 19.82 4.59 5.95
CA CYS A 61 18.97 4.26 4.83
C CYS A 61 18.97 2.76 4.61
N LEU A 62 17.78 2.16 4.43
CA LEU A 62 17.60 0.77 3.99
C LEU A 62 17.03 0.77 2.55
N GLN A 63 15.74 0.53 2.38
CA GLN A 63 15.06 0.77 1.10
C GLN A 63 14.74 2.26 0.91
N GLY A 64 14.44 2.96 2.01
CA GLY A 64 14.22 4.38 2.13
C GLY A 64 15.05 4.98 3.27
N VAL A 65 14.74 6.20 3.64
CA VAL A 65 15.29 6.86 4.83
C VAL A 65 14.58 6.30 6.05
N LEU A 66 15.29 5.59 6.91
CA LEU A 66 14.71 4.97 8.11
C LEU A 66 14.28 6.04 9.10
N THR A 67 13.03 5.94 9.56
CA THR A 67 12.44 6.86 10.55
C THR A 67 11.87 6.11 11.74
N ASP A 68 11.80 6.81 12.87
CA ASP A 68 11.04 6.38 14.03
C ASP A 68 9.54 6.72 13.90
N GLN A 69 8.78 6.52 14.99
CA GLN A 69 7.35 6.84 15.03
C GLN A 69 7.05 8.34 14.94
N HIS A 70 8.01 9.20 15.17
CA HIS A 70 7.89 10.67 15.06
C HIS A 70 8.34 11.17 13.67
N LEU A 71 8.68 10.27 12.75
CA LEU A 71 9.28 10.55 11.43
C LEU A 71 10.67 11.19 11.53
N GLN A 72 11.33 11.11 12.67
CA GLN A 72 12.71 11.56 12.83
C GLN A 72 13.67 10.44 12.39
N THR A 73 14.76 10.84 11.74
CA THR A 73 15.86 9.94 11.39
C THR A 73 16.74 9.67 12.62
N ASN A 74 17.75 8.81 12.46
CA ASN A 74 18.78 8.63 13.50
C ASN A 74 19.60 9.89 13.78
N VAL A 75 19.51 10.93 12.96
CA VAL A 75 20.17 12.24 13.16
C VAL A 75 19.15 13.22 13.74
N PRO A 76 19.33 13.71 14.98
CA PRO A 76 18.38 14.62 15.64
C PRO A 76 18.09 15.87 14.80
N GLY A 77 16.80 16.24 14.72
CA GLY A 77 16.34 17.41 13.98
C GLY A 77 16.17 17.17 12.47
N ILE A 78 16.49 15.97 11.96
CA ILE A 78 16.27 15.61 10.57
C ILE A 78 15.09 14.64 10.48
N TYR A 79 14.12 14.97 9.64
CA TYR A 79 12.89 14.22 9.44
C TYR A 79 12.79 13.77 7.99
N ALA A 80 12.08 12.67 7.76
CA ALA A 80 11.75 12.21 6.41
C ALA A 80 10.29 11.78 6.33
N ALA A 81 9.64 12.09 5.21
CA ALA A 81 8.23 11.75 4.96
C ALA A 81 7.98 11.50 3.47
N GLY A 82 6.94 10.74 3.16
CA GLY A 82 6.53 10.42 1.80
C GLY A 82 7.32 9.28 1.18
N ASP A 83 7.42 9.27 -0.14
CA ASP A 83 7.92 8.15 -0.94
C ASP A 83 9.39 7.79 -0.64
N CYS A 84 10.15 8.70 -0.03
CA CYS A 84 11.53 8.43 0.37
C CYS A 84 11.66 7.87 1.79
N ALA A 85 10.64 7.98 2.63
CA ALA A 85 10.69 7.53 4.02
C ALA A 85 10.39 6.04 4.15
N GLU A 86 11.12 5.38 5.04
CA GLU A 86 10.85 4.01 5.46
C GLU A 86 10.32 4.05 6.89
N ALA A 87 8.99 3.86 7.02
CA ALA A 87 8.25 4.03 8.27
C ALA A 87 7.57 2.72 8.69
N PHE A 88 7.18 2.66 9.96
CA PHE A 88 6.53 1.49 10.55
C PHE A 88 5.21 1.17 9.83
N ASP A 89 5.07 -0.08 9.40
CA ASP A 89 3.83 -0.65 8.86
C ASP A 89 3.09 -1.42 9.96
N MET A 90 1.90 -0.94 10.31
CA MET A 90 1.09 -1.50 11.39
C MET A 90 0.61 -2.94 11.10
N VAL A 91 0.57 -3.34 9.84
CA VAL A 91 0.06 -4.65 9.42
C VAL A 91 1.14 -5.71 9.50
N SER A 92 2.33 -5.44 8.94
CA SER A 92 3.46 -6.39 8.95
C SER A 92 4.29 -6.32 10.23
N GLY A 93 4.23 -5.21 10.97
CA GLY A 93 5.09 -4.94 12.12
C GLY A 93 6.54 -4.61 11.76
N LYS A 94 6.80 -4.30 10.50
CA LYS A 94 8.12 -3.97 9.96
C LYS A 94 8.14 -2.52 9.46
N THR A 95 9.31 -2.01 9.13
CA THR A 95 9.41 -0.76 8.37
C THR A 95 9.30 -1.06 6.88
N ILE A 96 8.60 -0.20 6.15
CA ILE A 96 8.44 -0.29 4.70
C ILE A 96 8.47 1.11 4.07
N VAL A 97 8.84 1.17 2.79
CA VAL A 97 8.55 2.32 1.94
C VAL A 97 7.14 2.15 1.37
N SER A 98 6.28 3.12 1.65
CA SER A 98 4.90 3.13 1.14
C SER A 98 4.66 4.37 0.30
N ALA A 99 4.95 4.24 -1.01
CA ALA A 99 4.90 5.33 -1.98
C ALA A 99 3.47 5.57 -2.47
N ILE A 100 2.61 6.07 -1.57
CA ILE A 100 1.23 6.45 -1.87
C ILE A 100 0.88 7.76 -1.17
N GLN A 101 0.09 8.60 -1.86
CA GLN A 101 -0.27 9.94 -1.40
C GLN A 101 -0.89 10.00 0.01
N PRO A 102 -1.85 9.14 0.41
CA PRO A 102 -2.43 9.23 1.76
C PRO A 102 -1.40 9.02 2.88
N ASN A 103 -0.48 8.07 2.70
CA ASN A 103 0.58 7.83 3.68
C ASN A 103 1.61 8.97 3.68
N ALA A 104 1.96 9.49 2.52
CA ALA A 104 2.86 10.65 2.40
C ALA A 104 2.30 11.88 3.12
N ALA A 105 1.00 12.16 2.98
CA ALA A 105 0.33 13.28 3.64
C ALA A 105 0.30 13.13 5.16
N GLU A 106 -0.02 11.94 5.68
CA GLU A 106 -0.04 11.68 7.12
C GLU A 106 1.37 11.72 7.72
N GLN A 107 2.35 11.12 7.05
CA GLN A 107 3.75 11.22 7.45
C GLN A 107 4.22 12.68 7.51
N ALA A 108 3.93 13.48 6.48
CA ALA A 108 4.30 14.89 6.44
C ALA A 108 3.66 15.68 7.59
N ARG A 109 2.37 15.40 7.91
CA ARG A 109 1.67 16.02 9.04
C ARG A 109 2.36 15.70 10.36
N VAL A 110 2.68 14.43 10.63
CA VAL A 110 3.36 13.99 11.86
C VAL A 110 4.75 14.60 11.94
N ALA A 111 5.54 14.56 10.88
CA ALA A 111 6.86 15.17 10.85
C ALA A 111 6.80 16.68 11.14
N ALA A 112 5.88 17.40 10.48
CA ALA A 112 5.74 18.85 10.69
C ALA A 112 5.36 19.21 12.13
N LEU A 113 4.48 18.46 12.78
CA LEU A 113 4.13 18.65 14.18
C LEU A 113 5.34 18.46 15.10
N ASN A 114 6.12 17.41 14.88
CA ASN A 114 7.33 17.16 15.68
C ASN A 114 8.41 18.22 15.43
N MET A 115 8.56 18.73 14.19
CA MET A 115 9.49 19.84 13.89
C MET A 115 9.19 21.12 14.68
N ILE A 116 7.93 21.38 15.02
CA ILE A 116 7.52 22.55 15.83
C ILE A 116 7.40 22.24 17.31
N GLY A 117 7.87 21.07 17.75
CA GLY A 117 7.88 20.67 19.16
C GLY A 117 6.55 20.13 19.69
N GLN A 118 5.57 19.83 18.82
CA GLN A 118 4.35 19.13 19.21
C GLN A 118 4.60 17.63 19.08
N ASN A 119 4.45 16.89 20.18
CA ASN A 119 4.63 15.44 20.15
C ASN A 119 3.49 14.79 19.37
N ALA A 120 3.81 14.17 18.22
CA ALA A 120 2.88 13.45 17.38
C ALA A 120 3.48 12.12 16.94
N ASP A 121 2.68 11.06 16.98
CA ASP A 121 3.08 9.72 16.60
C ASP A 121 2.39 9.28 15.29
N LEU A 122 3.17 8.68 14.40
CA LEU A 122 2.62 7.92 13.29
C LEU A 122 2.13 6.57 13.83
N LYS A 123 0.83 6.31 13.72
CA LYS A 123 0.27 5.00 14.11
C LYS A 123 0.80 3.84 13.26
N GLY A 124 1.30 4.15 12.10
CA GLY A 124 1.83 3.24 11.12
C GLY A 124 1.28 3.56 9.73
N VAL A 125 2.02 3.13 8.70
CA VAL A 125 1.52 3.16 7.33
C VAL A 125 0.64 1.94 7.07
N THR A 126 -0.30 2.06 6.14
CA THR A 126 -1.11 0.94 5.67
C THR A 126 -0.78 0.68 4.21
N GLN A 127 -0.59 -0.58 3.86
CA GLN A 127 -0.47 -0.95 2.47
C GLN A 127 -1.81 -0.73 1.79
N ILE A 128 -1.83 0.14 0.79
CA ILE A 128 -3.01 0.50 0.02
C ILE A 128 -2.66 0.42 -1.45
N ASN A 129 -3.54 -0.18 -2.23
CA ASN A 129 -3.48 -0.14 -3.68
C ASN A 129 -4.87 0.20 -4.23
N VAL A 130 -4.94 1.19 -5.10
CA VAL A 130 -6.16 1.57 -5.82
C VAL A 130 -5.80 1.73 -7.28
N LEU A 131 -6.46 0.97 -8.13
CA LEU A 131 -6.24 0.98 -9.57
C LEU A 131 -7.57 1.09 -10.29
N ASP A 132 -7.67 2.07 -11.18
CA ASP A 132 -8.73 2.16 -12.17
C ASP A 132 -8.21 1.64 -13.52
N THR A 133 -8.77 0.56 -13.98
CA THR A 133 -8.44 -0.04 -15.28
C THR A 133 -9.69 -0.03 -16.16
N LEU A 134 -9.77 0.92 -17.09
CA LEU A 134 -10.87 1.06 -18.04
C LEU A 134 -12.25 1.14 -17.36
N GLY A 135 -12.33 1.86 -16.24
CA GLY A 135 -13.56 2.01 -15.45
C GLY A 135 -13.83 0.87 -14.47
N LEU A 136 -13.00 -0.16 -14.43
CA LEU A 136 -13.07 -1.20 -13.41
C LEU A 136 -12.09 -0.86 -12.28
N ILE A 137 -12.64 -0.41 -11.16
CA ILE A 137 -11.85 -0.03 -9.98
C ILE A 137 -11.57 -1.26 -9.13
N SER A 138 -10.29 -1.46 -8.80
CA SER A 138 -9.84 -2.41 -7.80
C SER A 138 -9.18 -1.71 -6.62
N THR A 139 -9.39 -2.23 -5.43
CA THR A 139 -8.78 -1.71 -4.19
C THR A 139 -8.26 -2.84 -3.34
N SER A 140 -7.15 -2.60 -2.65
CA SER A 140 -6.57 -3.54 -1.69
C SER A 140 -6.08 -2.77 -0.47
N PHE A 141 -6.30 -3.32 0.71
CA PHE A 141 -5.87 -2.73 1.98
C PHE A 141 -5.22 -3.78 2.87
N GLY A 142 -4.16 -3.38 3.57
CA GLY A 142 -3.48 -4.20 4.56
C GLY A 142 -2.89 -5.49 3.98
N ASN A 143 -2.98 -6.57 4.72
CA ASN A 143 -2.49 -7.88 4.29
C ASN A 143 -3.57 -8.64 3.50
N TRP A 144 -3.79 -8.24 2.27
CA TRP A 144 -4.84 -8.78 1.40
C TRP A 144 -4.58 -10.22 0.93
N GLU A 145 -3.36 -10.72 1.03
CA GLU A 145 -3.02 -12.12 0.75
C GLU A 145 -3.37 -13.04 1.93
N GLY A 146 -3.63 -12.44 3.10
CA GLY A 146 -3.87 -13.16 4.34
C GLY A 146 -2.58 -13.62 5.01
N VAL A 147 -2.72 -14.47 6.02
CA VAL A 147 -1.61 -15.01 6.81
C VAL A 147 -1.81 -16.51 7.08
N ALA A 148 -0.73 -17.22 7.38
CA ALA A 148 -0.80 -18.61 7.80
C ALA A 148 -1.68 -18.76 9.05
N GLY A 149 -2.63 -19.69 9.00
CA GLY A 149 -3.64 -19.90 10.06
C GLY A 149 -4.74 -18.84 10.12
N GLY A 150 -4.76 -17.89 9.18
CA GLY A 150 -5.84 -16.93 9.00
C GLY A 150 -7.09 -17.56 8.38
N GLN A 151 -8.15 -16.78 8.29
CA GLN A 151 -9.41 -17.15 7.65
C GLN A 151 -9.77 -16.12 6.59
N SER A 152 -10.54 -16.53 5.59
CA SER A 152 -11.01 -15.61 4.54
C SER A 152 -12.50 -15.74 4.31
N ALA A 153 -13.13 -14.67 3.83
CA ALA A 153 -14.46 -14.66 3.24
C ALA A 153 -14.37 -14.08 1.84
N VAL A 154 -15.02 -14.73 0.89
CA VAL A 154 -14.93 -14.33 -0.52
C VAL A 154 -16.34 -14.31 -1.12
N LEU A 155 -16.64 -13.22 -1.82
CA LEU A 155 -17.85 -13.07 -2.60
C LEU A 155 -17.45 -12.66 -4.03
N THR A 156 -17.95 -13.39 -5.02
CA THR A 156 -17.67 -13.12 -6.43
C THR A 156 -18.96 -13.15 -7.23
N ASP A 157 -19.25 -12.05 -7.91
CA ASP A 157 -20.29 -11.95 -8.93
C ASP A 157 -19.63 -11.70 -10.29
N LYS A 158 -19.42 -12.78 -11.04
CA LYS A 158 -18.77 -12.70 -12.35
C LYS A 158 -19.64 -11.98 -13.38
N ALA A 159 -20.96 -12.03 -13.26
CA ALA A 159 -21.87 -11.38 -14.19
C ALA A 159 -21.83 -9.85 -14.03
N ALA A 160 -21.70 -9.37 -12.81
CA ALA A 160 -21.56 -7.95 -12.50
C ALA A 160 -20.10 -7.46 -12.50
N GLY A 161 -19.10 -8.33 -12.74
CA GLY A 161 -17.68 -7.97 -12.66
C GLY A 161 -17.24 -7.58 -11.26
N ARG A 162 -17.81 -8.20 -10.20
CA ARG A 162 -17.58 -7.84 -8.82
C ARG A 162 -16.88 -8.95 -8.04
N HIS A 163 -15.91 -8.55 -7.21
CA HIS A 163 -15.20 -9.45 -6.31
C HIS A 163 -14.89 -8.73 -5.00
N LEU A 164 -15.10 -9.42 -3.88
CA LEU A 164 -14.74 -8.96 -2.55
C LEU A 164 -14.09 -10.11 -1.79
N SER A 165 -12.92 -9.86 -1.20
CA SER A 165 -12.18 -10.82 -0.36
C SER A 165 -11.77 -10.14 0.93
N LEU A 166 -12.10 -10.75 2.05
CA LEU A 166 -11.78 -10.30 3.41
C LEU A 166 -10.83 -11.31 4.06
N GLN A 167 -9.78 -10.82 4.71
CA GLN A 167 -8.77 -11.65 5.37
C GLN A 167 -8.77 -11.38 6.87
N PHE A 168 -8.85 -12.45 7.66
CA PHE A 168 -8.94 -12.37 9.11
C PHE A 168 -7.76 -13.07 9.79
N LYS A 169 -7.24 -12.46 10.87
CA LYS A 169 -6.33 -13.09 11.83
C LYS A 169 -6.96 -13.02 13.21
N GLY A 170 -7.27 -14.19 13.78
CA GLY A 170 -8.07 -14.21 15.00
C GLY A 170 -9.41 -13.52 14.80
N ASP A 171 -9.67 -12.49 15.57
CA ASP A 171 -10.91 -11.70 15.57
C ASP A 171 -10.79 -10.33 14.89
N VAL A 172 -9.77 -10.14 14.06
CA VAL A 172 -9.45 -8.85 13.41
C VAL A 172 -9.44 -9.03 11.90
N LEU A 173 -9.99 -8.04 11.18
CA LEU A 173 -9.81 -7.91 9.74
C LEU A 173 -8.42 -7.31 9.47
N ILE A 174 -7.55 -8.07 8.80
CA ILE A 174 -6.16 -7.68 8.54
C ILE A 174 -5.92 -7.24 7.10
N GLY A 175 -6.84 -7.52 6.21
CA GLY A 175 -6.72 -7.14 4.81
C GLY A 175 -7.97 -7.42 4.02
N CYS A 176 -8.10 -6.75 2.89
CA CYS A 176 -9.19 -6.95 1.95
C CYS A 176 -8.79 -6.59 0.53
N ASN A 177 -9.45 -7.23 -0.42
CA ASN A 177 -9.44 -6.89 -1.84
C ASN A 177 -10.86 -6.64 -2.31
N SER A 178 -11.05 -5.65 -3.17
CA SER A 178 -12.31 -5.39 -3.86
C SER A 178 -12.06 -5.10 -5.34
N VAL A 179 -12.89 -5.63 -6.20
CA VAL A 179 -12.95 -5.30 -7.63
C VAL A 179 -14.39 -4.96 -7.96
N GLY A 180 -14.63 -3.81 -8.59
CA GLY A 180 -15.95 -3.35 -8.99
C GLY A 180 -16.92 -3.06 -7.83
N TRP A 181 -16.47 -3.19 -6.60
CA TRP A 181 -17.22 -2.87 -5.38
C TRP A 181 -16.60 -1.66 -4.71
N THR A 182 -17.14 -0.48 -4.97
CA THR A 182 -16.52 0.80 -4.57
C THR A 182 -17.26 1.50 -3.43
N GLU A 183 -18.46 1.03 -3.08
CA GLU A 183 -19.35 1.70 -2.14
C GLU A 183 -18.77 1.79 -0.71
N HIS A 184 -17.91 0.84 -0.34
CA HIS A 184 -17.43 0.71 1.04
C HIS A 184 -15.91 0.80 1.18
N VAL A 185 -15.21 1.40 0.21
CA VAL A 185 -13.74 1.48 0.20
C VAL A 185 -13.18 2.14 1.46
N GLY A 186 -13.76 3.26 1.90
CA GLY A 186 -13.35 3.92 3.15
C GLY A 186 -13.61 3.10 4.41
N VAL A 187 -14.69 2.33 4.42
CA VAL A 187 -15.05 1.42 5.52
C VAL A 187 -14.08 0.24 5.58
N MET A 188 -13.74 -0.36 4.44
CA MET A 188 -12.73 -1.42 4.36
C MET A 188 -11.40 -0.96 4.95
N ARG A 189 -10.93 0.20 4.54
CA ARG A 189 -9.73 0.83 5.08
C ARG A 189 -9.85 1.02 6.59
N GLY A 190 -10.94 1.62 7.06
CA GLY A 190 -11.18 1.89 8.48
C GLY A 190 -11.20 0.63 9.35
N LEU A 191 -11.76 -0.47 8.86
CA LEU A 191 -11.75 -1.76 9.57
C LEU A 191 -10.34 -2.35 9.68
N VAL A 192 -9.54 -2.27 8.60
CA VAL A 192 -8.15 -2.78 8.58
C VAL A 192 -7.26 -1.93 9.48
N GLU A 193 -7.29 -0.61 9.34
CA GLU A 193 -6.46 0.33 10.11
C GLU A 193 -6.86 0.40 11.59
N GLY A 194 -8.16 0.27 11.87
CA GLY A 194 -8.67 0.28 13.23
C GLY A 194 -8.37 -0.97 14.02
N ALA A 195 -8.02 -2.08 13.36
CA ALA A 195 -7.75 -3.38 13.97
C ALA A 195 -8.78 -3.80 15.03
N PHE A 196 -10.06 -3.51 14.76
CA PHE A 196 -11.17 -3.73 15.69
C PHE A 196 -11.35 -5.22 15.99
N LYS A 197 -11.69 -5.52 17.25
CA LYS A 197 -12.22 -6.83 17.63
C LYS A 197 -13.63 -6.95 17.09
N LEU A 198 -13.84 -7.83 16.13
CA LEU A 198 -15.10 -7.95 15.41
C LEU A 198 -16.19 -8.67 16.24
N GLY A 199 -15.80 -9.60 17.14
CA GLY A 199 -16.75 -10.41 17.89
C GLY A 199 -17.70 -11.16 16.97
N ALA A 200 -19.02 -11.09 17.24
CA ALA A 200 -20.03 -11.73 16.41
C ALA A 200 -20.05 -11.22 14.94
N TRP A 201 -19.56 -10.03 14.68
CA TRP A 201 -19.49 -9.48 13.33
C TRP A 201 -18.53 -10.24 12.42
N LYS A 202 -17.54 -10.92 12.98
CA LYS A 202 -16.66 -11.79 12.18
C LYS A 202 -17.44 -12.87 11.44
N ASP A 203 -18.32 -13.59 12.15
CA ASP A 203 -19.13 -14.65 11.54
C ASP A 203 -20.16 -14.06 10.57
N THR A 204 -20.73 -12.90 10.88
CA THR A 204 -21.60 -12.17 9.96
C THR A 204 -20.86 -11.85 8.65
N LEU A 205 -19.66 -11.28 8.72
CA LEU A 205 -18.84 -10.94 7.54
C LEU A 205 -18.35 -12.18 6.78
N LYS A 206 -18.15 -13.31 7.45
CA LYS A 206 -17.82 -14.57 6.78
C LYS A 206 -19.00 -15.12 5.97
N ASN A 207 -20.21 -14.92 6.46
CA ASN A 207 -21.44 -15.37 5.78
C ASN A 207 -21.87 -14.36 4.69
N ASP A 208 -21.74 -13.07 4.97
CA ASP A 208 -22.07 -11.98 4.05
C ASP A 208 -21.00 -10.88 4.13
N PRO A 209 -19.98 -10.92 3.24
CA PRO A 209 -18.92 -9.93 3.20
C PRO A 209 -19.40 -8.51 2.88
N THR A 210 -20.62 -8.30 2.39
CA THR A 210 -21.16 -6.97 2.08
C THR A 210 -21.56 -6.17 3.31
N LYS A 211 -21.65 -6.78 4.49
CA LYS A 211 -22.04 -6.16 5.77
C LYS A 211 -20.92 -5.34 6.44
N LEU A 212 -20.01 -4.79 5.63
CA LEU A 212 -18.85 -4.05 6.13
C LEU A 212 -19.23 -2.78 6.89
N SER A 213 -20.23 -2.02 6.39
CA SER A 213 -20.63 -0.76 7.02
C SER A 213 -21.26 -0.98 8.38
N GLU A 214 -22.13 -1.98 8.51
CA GLU A 214 -22.76 -2.34 9.76
C GLU A 214 -21.72 -2.81 10.79
N ALA A 215 -20.78 -3.64 10.35
CA ALA A 215 -19.68 -4.10 11.20
C ALA A 215 -18.80 -2.94 11.68
N TYR A 216 -18.43 -2.02 10.78
CA TYR A 216 -17.62 -0.86 11.13
C TYR A 216 -18.32 0.04 12.15
N LEU A 217 -19.59 0.37 11.92
CA LEU A 217 -20.36 1.23 12.82
C LEU A 217 -20.51 0.60 14.20
N ALA A 218 -20.82 -0.69 14.26
CA ALA A 218 -20.93 -1.41 15.53
C ALA A 218 -19.59 -1.42 16.30
N CYS A 219 -18.47 -1.70 15.64
CA CYS A 219 -17.14 -1.69 16.27
C CYS A 219 -16.74 -0.28 16.71
N ALA A 220 -16.98 0.74 15.91
CA ALA A 220 -16.68 2.13 16.25
C ALA A 220 -17.49 2.63 17.46
N GLN A 221 -18.77 2.27 17.53
CA GLN A 221 -19.62 2.58 18.69
C GLN A 221 -19.14 1.92 19.97
N GLN A 222 -18.75 0.64 19.91
CA GLN A 222 -18.24 -0.09 21.07
C GLN A 222 -16.96 0.51 21.64
N GLN A 223 -16.12 1.12 20.81
CA GLN A 223 -14.88 1.78 21.25
C GLN A 223 -15.08 3.25 21.67
N GLY A 224 -16.30 3.77 21.62
CA GLY A 224 -16.55 5.18 21.91
C GLY A 224 -15.89 6.15 20.92
N THR A 225 -15.46 5.66 19.76
CA THR A 225 -14.81 6.47 18.72
C THR A 225 -15.82 7.23 17.86
N TRP A 226 -17.11 6.92 17.99
CA TRP A 226 -18.19 7.64 17.34
C TRP A 226 -18.94 8.47 18.37
N SER A 227 -18.61 9.75 18.47
CA SER A 227 -19.47 10.76 19.11
C SER A 227 -20.62 11.07 18.17
N GLY A 228 -21.85 10.91 18.65
CA GLY A 228 -23.03 11.29 17.88
C GLY A 228 -23.01 12.77 17.48
N PRO A 229 -24.00 13.26 16.71
CA PRO A 229 -24.00 14.62 16.15
C PRO A 229 -23.87 15.79 17.15
N GLY A 230 -23.86 15.52 18.45
CA GLY A 230 -23.74 16.52 19.52
C GLY A 230 -22.32 16.80 20.03
N ASP A 231 -21.33 15.93 19.75
CA ASP A 231 -19.97 16.01 20.34
C ASP A 231 -18.88 16.50 19.37
N ALA A 232 -19.25 16.87 18.19
CA ALA A 232 -18.31 17.44 17.23
C ALA A 232 -18.06 18.91 17.53
N ARG A 233 -17.17 19.22 18.49
CA ARG A 233 -16.38 20.46 18.60
C ARG A 233 -15.97 20.69 20.07
N ARG A 234 -14.87 20.12 20.44
CA ARG A 234 -13.97 20.77 21.41
C ARG A 234 -12.53 20.65 20.91
#